data_49d469db013ee79cae86dfd3a54f5c76
#
_entry.id   49d469db013ee79cae86dfd3a54f5c76
#
_cell.length_a   1.000
_cell.length_b   1.000
_cell.length_c   1.000
_cell.angle_alpha   90.00
_cell.angle_beta   90.00
_cell.angle_gamma   90.00
#
_symmetry.space_group_name_H-M   'P 1'
#
loop_
_entity.id
_entity.type
_entity.pdbx_description
1 polymer ?
#
loop_
_entity_poly.entity_id
_entity_poly.type
_entity_poly.pdbx_seq_one_letter_code
_entity_poly.pdbx_strand_id
1 'polypeptide(L)'
;MTLAPTFIARGLLAALMLIASPWANALVFAVNEGVTYRVPLEEVRGRYAAIAADLSKILKQPVTVEPVGDYNLLRRGLASKSYDLAMIHPAHVSIQAIKGSGYKLVAITKGYQKYTASFLVQPDSKLNSLADLKGLKLGAPDEDSITSWMVRATLRDAKLDPAQMSITYTRYQDAVPFFVENNLTQAGATAANALVKAWQTKGGKILAQSKPVPIKHILASPNLSADQIEKVREYLIGLDASDEGKKKLEPTKYTGFEKYDEAKMLELGAWLGL
;
A
#
# COMPACT_ATOMS: atom_id res chain seq x y z
N MET A 1 -91.63 20.54 5.84
CA MET A 1 -90.62 21.63 5.91
C MET A 1 -89.69 21.30 7.01
N THR A 2 -88.56 20.70 6.71
CA THR A 2 -87.46 20.50 7.62
C THR A 2 -86.17 20.47 6.80
N LEU A 3 -85.35 21.49 6.99
CA LEU A 3 -84.03 21.68 6.36
C LEU A 3 -83.02 20.82 7.06
N ALA A 4 -82.21 20.05 6.33
CA ALA A 4 -81.02 19.35 6.84
C ALA A 4 -79.79 20.22 6.64
N PRO A 5 -78.80 20.26 7.58
CA PRO A 5 -77.53 20.96 7.41
C PRO A 5 -76.56 20.11 6.71
N THR A 6 -75.91 20.62 5.67
CA THR A 6 -74.74 20.07 4.95
C THR A 6 -73.48 20.25 5.77
N PHE A 7 -72.86 19.18 6.22
CA PHE A 7 -71.51 19.17 6.76
C PHE A 7 -70.45 19.16 5.67
N ILE A 8 -69.70 20.23 5.55
CA ILE A 8 -68.51 20.30 4.69
C ILE A 8 -67.36 19.76 5.50
N ALA A 9 -66.92 18.53 5.16
CA ALA A 9 -65.68 17.95 5.68
C ALA A 9 -64.46 18.55 4.93
N ARG A 10 -63.72 19.43 5.59
CA ARG A 10 -62.40 19.87 5.12
C ARG A 10 -61.39 18.78 5.42
N GLY A 11 -61.01 18.02 4.41
CA GLY A 11 -59.91 17.08 4.47
C GLY A 11 -58.57 17.82 4.53
N LEU A 12 -57.85 17.77 5.68
CA LEU A 12 -56.47 18.17 5.79
C LEU A 12 -55.63 17.05 5.15
N LEU A 13 -55.12 17.28 3.94
CA LEU A 13 -54.04 16.44 3.36
C LEU A 13 -52.73 16.84 4.03
N ALA A 14 -52.31 16.13 5.07
CA ALA A 14 -50.99 16.22 5.61
C ALA A 14 -50.02 15.52 4.61
N ALA A 15 -49.32 16.30 3.79
CA ALA A 15 -48.18 15.81 3.00
C ALA A 15 -47.06 15.41 3.95
N LEU A 16 -46.94 14.12 4.26
CA LEU A 16 -45.72 13.57 4.82
C LEU A 16 -44.61 13.68 3.76
N MET A 17 -43.80 14.73 3.84
CA MET A 17 -42.48 14.72 3.19
C MET A 17 -41.62 13.67 3.90
N LEU A 18 -41.53 12.47 3.34
CA LEU A 18 -40.47 11.53 3.63
C LEU A 18 -39.16 12.21 3.20
N ILE A 19 -38.49 12.81 4.17
CA ILE A 19 -37.08 13.17 4.04
C ILE A 19 -36.36 11.82 3.97
N ALA A 20 -36.25 11.27 2.78
CA ALA A 20 -35.27 10.22 2.50
C ALA A 20 -33.90 10.86 2.73
N SER A 21 -33.36 10.73 3.96
CA SER A 21 -31.95 10.94 4.18
C SER A 21 -31.25 9.99 3.23
N PRO A 22 -30.50 10.47 2.24
CA PRO A 22 -29.63 9.56 1.51
C PRO A 22 -28.69 9.02 2.58
N TRP A 23 -28.81 7.76 2.90
CA TRP A 23 -27.76 7.05 3.61
C TRP A 23 -26.58 7.09 2.68
N ALA A 24 -25.76 8.13 2.81
CA ALA A 24 -24.49 8.19 2.11
C ALA A 24 -23.72 6.96 2.58
N ASN A 25 -23.55 5.98 1.69
CA ASN A 25 -22.71 4.83 1.97
C ASN A 25 -21.38 5.35 2.48
N ALA A 26 -20.89 4.80 3.59
CA ALA A 26 -19.60 5.19 4.12
C ALA A 26 -18.54 4.93 3.07
N LEU A 27 -17.64 5.89 2.86
CA LEU A 27 -16.48 5.71 2.02
C LEU A 27 -15.52 4.74 2.70
N VAL A 28 -14.92 3.85 1.91
CA VAL A 28 -13.99 2.85 2.42
C VAL A 28 -12.55 3.30 2.20
N PHE A 29 -11.81 3.44 3.29
CA PHE A 29 -10.37 3.64 3.28
C PHE A 29 -9.66 2.31 3.57
N ALA A 30 -9.31 1.57 2.53
CA ALA A 30 -8.57 0.33 2.62
C ALA A 30 -7.11 0.59 3.04
N VAL A 31 -6.57 -0.21 3.97
CA VAL A 31 -5.19 -0.08 4.42
C VAL A 31 -4.48 -1.41 4.37
N ASN A 32 -3.41 -1.47 3.56
CA ASN A 32 -2.51 -2.61 3.47
C ASN A 32 -1.09 -2.21 3.87
N GLU A 33 -0.61 -2.71 5.01
CA GLU A 33 0.75 -2.48 5.53
C GLU A 33 1.81 -3.45 4.98
N GLY A 34 1.42 -4.27 3.99
CA GLY A 34 2.25 -5.32 3.40
C GLY A 34 2.02 -6.70 4.02
N VAL A 35 2.34 -7.75 3.28
CA VAL A 35 2.13 -9.16 3.71
C VAL A 35 3.38 -9.80 4.31
N THR A 36 4.55 -9.18 4.13
CA THR A 36 5.84 -9.71 4.61
C THR A 36 6.26 -9.14 5.98
N TYR A 37 5.40 -8.31 6.58
CA TYR A 37 5.55 -7.76 7.92
C TYR A 37 4.43 -8.30 8.84
N ARG A 38 4.74 -8.45 10.14
CA ARG A 38 3.79 -8.96 11.13
C ARG A 38 3.06 -7.77 11.78
N VAL A 39 1.96 -7.35 11.16
CA VAL A 39 1.11 -6.26 11.69
C VAL A 39 -0.30 -6.81 11.93
N PRO A 40 -0.80 -6.80 13.18
CA PRO A 40 -2.17 -7.21 13.49
C PRO A 40 -3.19 -6.27 12.82
N LEU A 41 -4.22 -6.82 12.16
CA LEU A 41 -5.22 -6.03 11.43
C LEU A 41 -5.98 -5.04 12.34
N GLU A 42 -6.27 -5.42 13.58
CA GLU A 42 -6.96 -4.54 14.53
C GLU A 42 -6.11 -3.32 14.90
N GLU A 43 -4.80 -3.49 15.02
CA GLU A 43 -3.88 -2.37 15.25
C GLU A 43 -3.88 -1.40 14.06
N VAL A 44 -3.97 -1.90 12.83
CA VAL A 44 -4.04 -1.07 11.61
C VAL A 44 -5.25 -0.14 11.65
N ARG A 45 -6.44 -0.62 12.04
CA ARG A 45 -7.63 0.22 12.13
C ARG A 45 -7.42 1.40 13.09
N GLY A 46 -6.86 1.14 14.27
CA GLY A 46 -6.56 2.18 15.25
C GLY A 46 -5.55 3.21 14.75
N ARG A 47 -4.53 2.78 14.02
CA ARG A 47 -3.48 3.67 13.49
C ARG A 47 -4.02 4.77 12.57
N TYR A 48 -5.06 4.48 11.79
CA TYR A 48 -5.61 5.42 10.79
C TYR A 48 -6.92 6.06 11.22
N ALA A 49 -7.42 5.78 12.44
CA ALA A 49 -8.72 6.27 12.89
C ALA A 49 -8.83 7.80 12.91
N ALA A 50 -7.81 8.51 13.40
CA ALA A 50 -7.79 9.97 13.44
C ALA A 50 -7.77 10.59 12.03
N ILE A 51 -7.01 10.02 11.12
CA ILE A 51 -6.94 10.45 9.71
C ILE A 51 -8.30 10.22 9.03
N ALA A 52 -8.93 9.06 9.23
CA ALA A 52 -10.25 8.76 8.66
C ALA A 52 -11.34 9.69 9.21
N ALA A 53 -11.27 10.07 10.48
CA ALA A 53 -12.20 11.03 11.07
C ALA A 53 -12.10 12.41 10.41
N ASP A 54 -10.90 12.88 10.09
CA ASP A 54 -10.72 14.15 9.39
C ASP A 54 -11.11 14.06 7.92
N LEU A 55 -10.78 12.97 7.25
CA LEU A 55 -11.23 12.70 5.88
C LEU A 55 -12.76 12.67 5.78
N SER A 56 -13.45 12.16 6.82
CA SER A 56 -14.92 12.19 6.89
C SER A 56 -15.46 13.62 6.87
N LYS A 57 -14.82 14.56 7.58
CA LYS A 57 -15.21 15.97 7.59
C LYS A 57 -14.94 16.63 6.22
N ILE A 58 -13.78 16.37 5.65
CA ILE A 58 -13.31 16.93 4.36
C ILE A 58 -14.23 16.47 3.22
N LEU A 59 -14.54 15.18 3.18
CA LEU A 59 -15.35 14.58 2.13
C LEU A 59 -16.88 14.69 2.39
N LYS A 60 -17.26 15.17 3.57
CA LYS A 60 -18.68 15.30 4.02
C LYS A 60 -19.43 13.97 3.95
N GLN A 61 -18.74 12.87 4.14
CA GLN A 61 -19.26 11.50 4.16
C GLN A 61 -18.46 10.69 5.20
N PRO A 62 -19.08 9.75 5.92
CA PRO A 62 -18.34 8.87 6.82
C PRO A 62 -17.24 8.12 6.06
N VAL A 63 -16.02 8.07 6.61
CA VAL A 63 -14.90 7.28 6.09
C VAL A 63 -14.57 6.20 7.11
N THR A 64 -14.61 4.95 6.68
CA THR A 64 -14.30 3.78 7.52
C THR A 64 -12.97 3.16 7.11
N VAL A 65 -12.14 2.80 8.08
CA VAL A 65 -10.86 2.11 7.82
C VAL A 65 -11.12 0.61 7.70
N GLU A 66 -10.71 0.04 6.57
CA GLU A 66 -10.74 -1.41 6.31
C GLU A 66 -9.31 -1.95 6.20
N PRO A 67 -8.79 -2.64 7.22
CA PRO A 67 -7.50 -3.32 7.13
C PRO A 67 -7.56 -4.50 6.16
N VAL A 68 -6.62 -4.54 5.21
CA VAL A 68 -6.56 -5.60 4.18
C VAL A 68 -5.21 -6.30 4.26
N GLY A 69 -5.16 -7.52 4.80
CA GLY A 69 -3.94 -8.30 5.03
C GLY A 69 -3.54 -9.24 3.87
N ASP A 70 -4.31 -9.27 2.78
CA ASP A 70 -4.10 -10.16 1.64
C ASP A 70 -4.10 -9.40 0.33
N TYR A 71 -3.13 -9.66 -0.55
CA TYR A 71 -3.01 -8.92 -1.82
C TYR A 71 -4.08 -9.31 -2.85
N ASN A 72 -4.59 -10.55 -2.83
CA ASN A 72 -5.66 -10.94 -3.75
C ASN A 72 -6.97 -10.25 -3.37
N LEU A 73 -7.26 -10.16 -2.06
CA LEU A 73 -8.40 -9.41 -1.56
C LEU A 73 -8.26 -7.93 -1.92
N LEU A 74 -7.07 -7.34 -1.69
CA LEU A 74 -6.78 -5.96 -2.03
C LEU A 74 -7.01 -5.69 -3.54
N ARG A 75 -6.45 -6.53 -4.42
CA ARG A 75 -6.62 -6.40 -5.87
C ARG A 75 -8.09 -6.52 -6.31
N ARG A 76 -8.85 -7.45 -5.72
CA ARG A 76 -10.29 -7.57 -6.03
C ARG A 76 -11.05 -6.32 -5.64
N GLY A 77 -10.83 -5.78 -4.44
CA GLY A 77 -11.47 -4.54 -4.00
C GLY A 77 -11.09 -3.32 -4.85
N LEU A 78 -9.82 -3.22 -5.28
CA LEU A 78 -9.38 -2.18 -6.20
C LEU A 78 -10.00 -2.35 -7.60
N ALA A 79 -10.06 -3.57 -8.12
CA ALA A 79 -10.64 -3.83 -9.44
C ALA A 79 -12.16 -3.54 -9.48
N SER A 80 -12.89 -3.89 -8.43
CA SER A 80 -14.31 -3.58 -8.28
C SER A 80 -14.59 -2.15 -7.82
N LYS A 81 -13.55 -1.34 -7.53
CA LYS A 81 -13.66 0.03 -7.01
C LYS A 81 -14.44 0.12 -5.69
N SER A 82 -14.37 -0.95 -4.88
CA SER A 82 -14.99 -1.01 -3.56
C SER A 82 -14.26 -0.17 -2.51
N TYR A 83 -13.05 0.28 -2.80
CA TYR A 83 -12.26 1.15 -1.95
C TYR A 83 -12.21 2.56 -2.54
N ASP A 84 -12.70 3.55 -1.79
CA ASP A 84 -12.68 4.96 -2.25
C ASP A 84 -11.31 5.58 -2.08
N LEU A 85 -10.62 5.22 -0.99
CA LEU A 85 -9.23 5.53 -0.72
C LEU A 85 -8.48 4.25 -0.38
N ALA A 86 -7.21 4.18 -0.72
CA ALA A 86 -6.40 3.03 -0.37
C ALA A 86 -4.98 3.44 0.01
N MET A 87 -4.53 3.05 1.21
CA MET A 87 -3.13 3.05 1.60
C MET A 87 -2.53 1.69 1.23
N ILE A 88 -1.58 1.68 0.31
CA ILE A 88 -1.03 0.46 -0.28
C ILE A 88 0.48 0.45 -0.07
N HIS A 89 0.97 -0.54 0.68
CA HIS A 89 2.41 -0.71 0.89
C HIS A 89 3.17 -1.05 -0.41
N PRO A 90 2.78 -2.06 -1.22
CA PRO A 90 3.60 -2.49 -2.33
C PRO A 90 3.33 -1.71 -3.62
N ALA A 91 4.39 -1.19 -4.24
CA ALA A 91 4.29 -0.40 -5.47
C ALA A 91 3.61 -1.13 -6.62
N HIS A 92 3.88 -2.43 -6.81
CA HIS A 92 3.32 -3.20 -7.92
C HIS A 92 1.79 -3.25 -7.88
N VAL A 93 1.17 -3.39 -6.70
CA VAL A 93 -0.30 -3.37 -6.56
C VAL A 93 -0.84 -1.96 -6.86
N SER A 94 -0.18 -0.90 -6.38
CA SER A 94 -0.57 0.47 -6.69
C SER A 94 -0.51 0.77 -8.19
N ILE A 95 0.56 0.36 -8.86
CA ILE A 95 0.73 0.53 -10.30
C ILE A 95 -0.35 -0.23 -11.08
N GLN A 96 -0.64 -1.47 -10.69
CA GLN A 96 -1.73 -2.26 -11.28
C GLN A 96 -3.10 -1.57 -11.12
N ALA A 97 -3.38 -0.98 -9.96
CA ALA A 97 -4.64 -0.25 -9.71
C ALA A 97 -4.73 1.04 -10.55
N ILE A 98 -3.63 1.78 -10.70
CA ILE A 98 -3.60 2.98 -11.55
C ILE A 98 -3.83 2.61 -13.01
N LYS A 99 -3.08 1.63 -13.55
CA LYS A 99 -3.17 1.19 -14.96
C LYS A 99 -4.51 0.51 -15.29
N GLY A 100 -4.98 -0.38 -14.43
CA GLY A 100 -6.09 -1.28 -14.75
C GLY A 100 -7.45 -0.82 -14.24
N SER A 101 -7.48 -0.03 -13.14
CA SER A 101 -8.74 0.36 -12.48
C SER A 101 -8.98 1.86 -12.43
N GLY A 102 -8.04 2.67 -12.95
CA GLY A 102 -8.17 4.13 -13.06
C GLY A 102 -7.98 4.88 -11.75
N TYR A 103 -7.43 4.25 -10.71
CA TYR A 103 -7.05 4.94 -9.49
C TYR A 103 -6.03 6.05 -9.76
N LYS A 104 -6.02 7.06 -8.91
CA LYS A 104 -5.09 8.19 -8.98
C LYS A 104 -4.15 8.18 -7.79
N LEU A 105 -2.87 8.46 -8.04
CA LEU A 105 -1.90 8.65 -6.97
C LEU A 105 -2.18 9.98 -6.26
N VAL A 106 -2.48 9.92 -4.97
CA VAL A 106 -2.73 11.11 -4.13
C VAL A 106 -1.44 11.59 -3.50
N ALA A 107 -0.74 10.71 -2.81
CA ALA A 107 0.49 11.00 -2.10
C ALA A 107 1.29 9.73 -1.84
N ILE A 108 2.55 9.89 -1.45
CA ILE A 108 3.38 8.83 -0.87
C ILE A 108 3.80 9.22 0.54
N THR A 109 4.16 8.23 1.34
CA THR A 109 4.67 8.47 2.70
C THR A 109 6.12 8.98 2.64
N LYS A 110 6.42 10.07 3.36
CA LYS A 110 7.79 10.62 3.49
C LYS A 110 8.77 9.57 4.03
N GLY A 111 9.98 9.55 3.46
CA GLY A 111 11.04 8.63 3.88
C GLY A 111 10.96 7.22 3.26
N TYR A 112 9.94 6.94 2.46
CA TYR A 112 9.74 5.62 1.82
C TYR A 112 9.95 5.62 0.30
N GLN A 113 10.63 6.61 -0.25
CA GLN A 113 10.95 6.70 -1.68
C GLN A 113 12.07 5.76 -2.13
N LYS A 114 12.95 5.37 -1.21
CA LYS A 114 14.18 4.63 -1.50
C LYS A 114 14.16 3.21 -0.93
N TYR A 115 13.04 2.51 -1.08
CA TYR A 115 12.97 1.11 -0.68
C TYR A 115 13.78 0.27 -1.65
N THR A 116 14.78 -0.47 -1.16
CA THR A 116 15.79 -1.15 -1.97
C THR A 116 15.96 -2.58 -1.49
N ALA A 117 15.94 -3.55 -2.39
CA ALA A 117 16.28 -4.92 -2.09
C ALA A 117 17.81 -5.10 -2.09
N SER A 118 18.35 -5.66 -1.02
CA SER A 118 19.78 -5.99 -0.87
C SER A 118 19.98 -7.49 -0.98
N PHE A 119 20.94 -7.91 -1.79
CA PHE A 119 21.33 -9.31 -1.96
C PHE A 119 22.43 -9.65 -0.96
N LEU A 120 22.10 -10.51 -0.02
CA LEU A 120 22.94 -10.94 1.10
C LEU A 120 23.72 -12.19 0.70
N VAL A 121 25.00 -12.25 1.04
CA VAL A 121 25.85 -13.44 0.91
C VAL A 121 26.73 -13.61 2.14
N GLN A 122 27.19 -14.83 2.42
CA GLN A 122 28.08 -15.15 3.53
C GLN A 122 29.37 -14.31 3.51
N PRO A 123 30.04 -14.08 4.68
CA PRO A 123 31.31 -13.34 4.75
C PRO A 123 32.41 -13.91 3.87
N ASP A 124 32.51 -15.22 3.75
CA ASP A 124 33.50 -15.98 2.99
C ASP A 124 33.06 -16.28 1.54
N SER A 125 31.86 -15.83 1.15
CA SER A 125 31.33 -16.03 -0.21
C SER A 125 32.30 -15.53 -1.28
N LYS A 126 32.45 -16.34 -2.33
CA LYS A 126 33.28 -16.04 -3.52
C LYS A 126 32.48 -15.34 -4.63
N LEU A 127 31.18 -15.11 -4.43
CA LEU A 127 30.34 -14.39 -5.35
C LEU A 127 30.72 -12.91 -5.39
N ASN A 128 30.93 -12.35 -6.59
CA ASN A 128 31.36 -10.97 -6.80
C ASN A 128 30.32 -10.13 -7.54
N SER A 129 29.37 -10.81 -8.20
CA SER A 129 28.31 -10.17 -9.01
C SER A 129 27.04 -11.00 -8.99
N LEU A 130 25.91 -10.40 -9.44
CA LEU A 130 24.67 -11.15 -9.63
C LEU A 130 24.80 -12.25 -10.70
N ALA A 131 25.67 -12.08 -11.69
CA ALA A 131 25.91 -13.10 -12.72
C ALA A 131 26.39 -14.44 -12.14
N ASP A 132 27.11 -14.39 -11.01
CA ASP A 132 27.62 -15.57 -10.32
C ASP A 132 26.49 -16.39 -9.64
N LEU A 133 25.28 -15.85 -9.57
CA LEU A 133 24.11 -16.57 -9.04
C LEU A 133 23.52 -17.59 -10.03
N LYS A 134 24.01 -17.63 -11.28
CA LYS A 134 23.52 -18.59 -12.27
C LYS A 134 23.68 -20.02 -11.79
N GLY A 135 22.57 -20.77 -11.72
CA GLY A 135 22.54 -22.15 -11.24
C GLY A 135 22.57 -22.32 -9.72
N LEU A 136 22.64 -21.21 -8.97
CA LEU A 136 22.63 -21.23 -7.51
C LEU A 136 21.23 -20.94 -6.95
N LYS A 137 21.02 -21.26 -5.66
CA LYS A 137 19.77 -20.97 -4.97
C LYS A 137 19.77 -19.58 -4.36
N LEU A 138 18.68 -18.84 -4.56
CA LEU A 138 18.44 -17.51 -4.00
C LEU A 138 17.22 -17.56 -3.06
N GLY A 139 17.38 -17.12 -1.81
CA GLY A 139 16.25 -16.91 -0.89
C GLY A 139 15.61 -15.54 -1.10
N ALA A 140 14.28 -15.48 -1.11
CA ALA A 140 13.53 -14.24 -1.24
C ALA A 140 12.28 -14.27 -0.34
N PRO A 141 11.68 -13.11 0.01
CA PRO A 141 10.40 -13.08 0.71
C PRO A 141 9.27 -13.64 -0.16
N ASP A 142 8.02 -13.52 0.32
CA ASP A 142 6.83 -13.92 -0.43
C ASP A 142 6.93 -13.53 -1.92
N GLU A 143 6.60 -14.45 -2.79
CA GLU A 143 6.76 -14.31 -4.25
C GLU A 143 6.06 -13.06 -4.80
N ASP A 144 4.89 -12.73 -4.24
CA ASP A 144 4.11 -11.55 -4.62
C ASP A 144 4.48 -10.29 -3.81
N SER A 145 5.52 -10.32 -2.98
CA SER A 145 6.01 -9.11 -2.30
C SER A 145 6.70 -8.16 -3.27
N ILE A 146 6.64 -6.85 -2.98
CA ILE A 146 7.40 -5.86 -3.77
C ILE A 146 8.90 -6.16 -3.79
N THR A 147 9.46 -6.72 -2.71
CA THR A 147 10.86 -7.13 -2.65
C THR A 147 11.16 -8.19 -3.72
N SER A 148 10.32 -9.21 -3.85
CA SER A 148 10.51 -10.27 -4.86
C SER A 148 10.28 -9.77 -6.30
N TRP A 149 9.38 -8.82 -6.50
CA TRP A 149 9.27 -8.12 -7.79
C TRP A 149 10.55 -7.37 -8.14
N MET A 150 11.13 -6.63 -7.18
CA MET A 150 12.40 -5.92 -7.36
C MET A 150 13.58 -6.88 -7.60
N VAL A 151 13.62 -8.01 -6.89
CA VAL A 151 14.61 -9.07 -7.10
C VAL A 151 14.57 -9.56 -8.55
N ARG A 152 13.40 -9.96 -9.04
CA ARG A 152 13.25 -10.43 -10.43
C ARG A 152 13.64 -9.36 -11.46
N ALA A 153 13.27 -8.10 -11.22
CA ALA A 153 13.67 -6.98 -12.09
C ALA A 153 15.19 -6.77 -12.09
N THR A 154 15.82 -6.85 -10.93
CA THR A 154 17.28 -6.70 -10.79
C THR A 154 18.04 -7.85 -11.45
N LEU A 155 17.53 -9.07 -11.36
CA LEU A 155 18.11 -10.23 -12.08
C LEU A 155 18.01 -10.03 -13.60
N ARG A 156 16.88 -9.51 -14.13
CA ARG A 156 16.76 -9.16 -15.56
C ARG A 156 17.76 -8.08 -15.99
N ASP A 157 17.99 -7.06 -15.17
CA ASP A 157 19.02 -6.04 -15.43
C ASP A 157 20.41 -6.68 -15.53
N ALA A 158 20.69 -7.71 -14.73
CA ALA A 158 21.93 -8.50 -14.75
C ALA A 158 21.96 -9.58 -15.87
N LYS A 159 20.99 -9.59 -16.80
CA LYS A 159 20.87 -10.56 -17.89
C LYS A 159 20.64 -12.01 -17.40
N LEU A 160 20.08 -12.16 -16.22
CA LEU A 160 19.61 -13.45 -15.71
C LEU A 160 18.09 -13.54 -15.91
N ASP A 161 17.62 -14.66 -16.42
CA ASP A 161 16.19 -14.94 -16.55
C ASP A 161 15.66 -15.44 -15.19
N PRO A 162 14.78 -14.69 -14.49
CA PRO A 162 14.27 -15.13 -13.20
C PRO A 162 13.50 -16.45 -13.25
N ALA A 163 12.92 -16.82 -14.41
CA ALA A 163 12.21 -18.09 -14.58
C ALA A 163 13.16 -19.31 -14.59
N GLN A 164 14.44 -19.09 -14.88
CA GLN A 164 15.48 -20.11 -14.85
C GLN A 164 16.29 -20.12 -13.55
N MET A 165 15.97 -19.20 -12.62
CA MET A 165 16.64 -19.12 -11.32
C MET A 165 15.95 -20.02 -10.28
N SER A 166 16.75 -20.69 -9.45
CA SER A 166 16.23 -21.43 -8.30
C SER A 166 15.95 -20.46 -7.14
N ILE A 167 14.75 -19.84 -7.12
CA ILE A 167 14.35 -18.92 -6.06
C ILE A 167 13.50 -19.67 -5.04
N THR A 168 13.94 -19.67 -3.78
CA THR A 168 13.19 -20.22 -2.65
C THR A 168 12.47 -19.06 -1.93
N TYR A 169 11.15 -19.07 -1.97
CA TYR A 169 10.33 -18.05 -1.33
C TYR A 169 10.00 -18.40 0.12
N THR A 170 9.94 -17.40 0.97
CA THR A 170 9.48 -17.49 2.36
C THR A 170 8.45 -16.40 2.65
N ARG A 171 7.52 -16.66 3.57
CA ARG A 171 6.45 -15.69 3.85
C ARG A 171 6.96 -14.35 4.35
N TYR A 172 8.03 -14.34 5.14
CA TYR A 172 8.51 -13.13 5.84
C TYR A 172 9.96 -12.80 5.49
N GLN A 173 10.30 -11.51 5.50
CA GLN A 173 11.65 -11.04 5.20
C GLN A 173 12.69 -11.48 6.24
N ASP A 174 12.29 -11.67 7.49
CA ASP A 174 13.19 -12.07 8.59
C ASP A 174 13.73 -13.49 8.46
N ALA A 175 13.06 -14.36 7.68
CA ALA A 175 13.57 -15.71 7.41
C ALA A 175 14.68 -15.75 6.33
N VAL A 176 14.84 -14.71 5.52
CA VAL A 176 15.82 -14.70 4.42
C VAL A 176 17.27 -14.80 4.91
N PRO A 177 17.75 -14.02 5.92
CA PRO A 177 19.09 -14.19 6.44
C PRO A 177 19.36 -15.59 6.98
N PHE A 178 18.36 -16.22 7.64
CA PHE A 178 18.47 -17.58 8.13
C PHE A 178 18.78 -18.60 7.02
N PHE A 179 18.19 -18.45 5.84
CA PHE A 179 18.48 -19.34 4.71
C PHE A 179 19.92 -19.24 4.26
N VAL A 180 20.49 -18.04 4.26
CA VAL A 180 21.89 -17.82 3.91
C VAL A 180 22.81 -18.31 5.02
N GLU A 181 22.52 -17.98 6.29
CA GLU A 181 23.32 -18.42 7.46
C GLU A 181 23.46 -19.95 7.54
N ASN A 182 22.39 -20.68 7.17
CA ASN A 182 22.36 -22.12 7.24
C ASN A 182 22.67 -22.82 5.89
N ASN A 183 23.20 -22.09 4.90
CA ASN A 183 23.56 -22.62 3.58
C ASN A 183 22.38 -23.30 2.82
N LEU A 184 21.13 -22.97 3.17
CA LEU A 184 19.95 -23.42 2.44
C LEU A 184 19.86 -22.75 1.07
N THR A 185 20.39 -21.52 0.97
CA THR A 185 20.58 -20.77 -0.27
C THR A 185 21.97 -20.11 -0.26
N GLN A 186 22.57 -19.90 -1.44
CA GLN A 186 23.88 -19.27 -1.57
C GLN A 186 23.83 -17.75 -1.45
N ALA A 187 22.65 -17.18 -1.74
CA ALA A 187 22.35 -15.77 -1.51
C ALA A 187 20.91 -15.62 -0.99
N GLY A 188 20.62 -14.47 -0.41
CA GLY A 188 19.26 -14.11 -0.01
C GLY A 188 19.00 -12.64 -0.33
N ALA A 189 17.76 -12.27 -0.61
CA ALA A 189 17.40 -10.89 -0.89
C ALA A 189 16.32 -10.38 0.08
N THR A 190 16.57 -9.27 0.74
CA THR A 190 15.61 -8.60 1.64
C THR A 190 15.66 -7.09 1.45
N ALA A 191 14.54 -6.42 1.71
CA ALA A 191 14.47 -4.96 1.72
C ALA A 191 14.21 -4.39 3.14
N ALA A 192 14.28 -5.23 4.16
CA ALA A 192 14.18 -4.79 5.55
C ALA A 192 15.53 -4.24 6.04
N ASN A 193 15.67 -2.92 6.09
CA ASN A 193 16.92 -2.23 6.46
C ASN A 193 17.52 -2.71 7.79
N ALA A 194 16.68 -3.05 8.77
CA ALA A 194 17.17 -3.58 10.05
C ALA A 194 17.87 -4.92 9.88
N LEU A 195 17.36 -5.80 9.02
CA LEU A 195 17.98 -7.09 8.71
C LEU A 195 19.28 -6.92 7.94
N VAL A 196 19.32 -6.00 6.97
CA VAL A 196 20.54 -5.68 6.20
C VAL A 196 21.64 -5.17 7.14
N LYS A 197 21.31 -4.24 8.05
CA LYS A 197 22.25 -3.73 9.04
C LYS A 197 22.75 -4.84 9.98
N ALA A 198 21.86 -5.67 10.51
CA ALA A 198 22.23 -6.78 11.37
C ALA A 198 23.11 -7.79 10.64
N TRP A 199 22.83 -8.05 9.34
CA TRP A 199 23.66 -8.90 8.50
C TRP A 199 25.09 -8.39 8.38
N GLN A 200 25.25 -7.10 8.05
CA GLN A 200 26.56 -6.45 7.93
C GLN A 200 27.32 -6.41 9.26
N THR A 201 26.63 -6.18 10.40
CA THR A 201 27.23 -6.20 11.73
C THR A 201 27.85 -7.57 12.08
N LYS A 202 27.27 -8.66 11.57
CA LYS A 202 27.80 -10.03 11.69
C LYS A 202 28.91 -10.34 10.67
N GLY A 203 29.36 -9.37 9.88
CA GLY A 203 30.37 -9.54 8.83
C GLY A 203 29.84 -10.02 7.49
N GLY A 204 28.53 -10.21 7.35
CA GLY A 204 27.91 -10.60 6.09
C GLY A 204 28.08 -9.53 5.01
N LYS A 205 28.16 -9.95 3.75
CA LYS A 205 28.37 -9.05 2.60
C LYS A 205 27.07 -8.76 1.87
N ILE A 206 27.03 -7.60 1.21
CA ILE A 206 26.00 -7.21 0.25
C ILE A 206 26.58 -7.38 -1.15
N LEU A 207 26.07 -8.33 -1.90
CA LEU A 207 26.52 -8.64 -3.26
C LEU A 207 26.05 -7.55 -4.25
N ALA A 208 24.82 -7.10 -4.13
CA ALA A 208 24.20 -6.08 -4.98
C ALA A 208 22.98 -5.46 -4.31
N GLN A 209 22.49 -4.38 -4.90
CA GLN A 209 21.24 -3.74 -4.51
C GLN A 209 20.37 -3.45 -5.76
N SER A 210 19.07 -3.49 -5.59
CA SER A 210 18.14 -3.11 -6.65
C SER A 210 18.10 -1.60 -6.86
N LYS A 211 17.48 -1.14 -7.94
CA LYS A 211 17.00 0.24 -8.02
C LYS A 211 16.02 0.53 -6.87
N PRO A 212 15.98 1.76 -6.37
CA PRO A 212 15.02 2.16 -5.33
C PRO A 212 13.60 2.23 -5.91
N VAL A 213 12.62 1.85 -5.10
CA VAL A 213 11.19 1.92 -5.43
C VAL A 213 10.47 2.66 -4.31
N PRO A 214 9.58 3.61 -4.59
CA PRO A 214 8.71 4.17 -3.57
C PRO A 214 7.72 3.11 -3.10
N ILE A 215 7.41 3.12 -1.82
CA ILE A 215 6.38 2.27 -1.22
C ILE A 215 5.45 3.12 -0.36
N LYS A 216 4.31 2.54 0.06
CA LYS A 216 3.33 3.19 0.93
C LYS A 216 2.66 4.40 0.26
N HIS A 217 1.83 4.08 -0.72
CA HIS A 217 1.09 5.05 -1.53
C HIS A 217 -0.33 5.24 -1.02
N ILE A 218 -0.83 6.46 -1.11
CA ILE A 218 -2.27 6.73 -1.00
C ILE A 218 -2.83 6.88 -2.40
N LEU A 219 -3.80 6.04 -2.72
CA LEU A 219 -4.56 6.09 -3.96
C LEU A 219 -5.99 6.54 -3.70
N ALA A 220 -6.58 7.21 -4.67
CA ALA A 220 -8.00 7.55 -4.71
C ALA A 220 -8.70 6.85 -5.87
N SER A 221 -9.90 6.36 -5.61
CA SER A 221 -10.79 5.77 -6.60
C SER A 221 -11.21 6.80 -7.65
N PRO A 222 -11.43 6.39 -8.92
CA PRO A 222 -12.04 7.26 -9.93
C PRO A 222 -13.48 7.65 -9.60
N ASN A 223 -14.10 7.08 -8.58
CA ASN A 223 -15.43 7.47 -8.09
C ASN A 223 -15.40 8.82 -7.33
N LEU A 224 -14.23 9.23 -6.80
CA LEU A 224 -14.07 10.54 -6.19
C LEU A 224 -13.83 11.61 -7.26
N SER A 225 -14.41 12.78 -7.07
CA SER A 225 -14.18 13.92 -7.96
C SER A 225 -12.75 14.46 -7.84
N ALA A 226 -12.28 15.18 -8.86
CA ALA A 226 -10.95 15.81 -8.83
C ALA A 226 -10.79 16.77 -7.64
N ASP A 227 -11.84 17.52 -7.28
CA ASP A 227 -11.87 18.40 -6.10
C ASP A 227 -11.74 17.63 -4.79
N GLN A 228 -12.44 16.48 -4.67
CA GLN A 228 -12.31 15.61 -3.50
C GLN A 228 -10.89 15.05 -3.37
N ILE A 229 -10.31 14.57 -4.48
CA ILE A 229 -8.95 14.04 -4.51
C ILE A 229 -7.93 15.11 -4.10
N GLU A 230 -8.07 16.35 -4.60
CA GLU A 230 -7.15 17.44 -4.25
C GLU A 230 -7.27 17.83 -2.77
N LYS A 231 -8.48 17.92 -2.23
CA LYS A 231 -8.69 18.17 -0.79
C LYS A 231 -8.05 17.09 0.10
N VAL A 232 -8.17 15.82 -0.30
CA VAL A 232 -7.50 14.70 0.40
C VAL A 232 -5.98 14.87 0.32
N ARG A 233 -5.45 15.23 -0.84
CA ARG A 233 -4.01 15.46 -1.04
C ARG A 233 -3.49 16.59 -0.17
N GLU A 234 -4.14 17.74 -0.22
CA GLU A 234 -3.77 18.92 0.58
C GLU A 234 -3.77 18.60 2.08
N TYR A 235 -4.80 17.91 2.55
CA TYR A 235 -4.90 17.48 3.95
C TYR A 235 -3.72 16.56 4.33
N LEU A 236 -3.45 15.50 3.57
CA LEU A 236 -2.40 14.54 3.88
C LEU A 236 -1.02 15.20 3.89
N ILE A 237 -0.72 16.04 2.88
CA ILE A 237 0.57 16.72 2.76
C ILE A 237 0.73 17.78 3.89
N GLY A 238 -0.36 18.39 4.33
CA GLY A 238 -0.35 19.38 5.41
C GLY A 238 -0.25 18.79 6.82
N LEU A 239 -0.40 17.47 7.02
CA LEU A 239 -0.46 16.86 8.35
C LEU A 239 0.78 17.14 9.22
N ASP A 240 1.97 17.11 8.64
CA ASP A 240 3.21 17.33 9.40
C ASP A 240 3.56 18.81 9.63
N ALA A 241 2.74 19.73 9.11
CA ALA A 241 2.95 21.17 9.31
C ALA A 241 2.50 21.68 10.70
N SER A 242 1.72 20.90 11.44
CA SER A 242 1.20 21.27 12.76
C SER A 242 1.44 20.18 13.80
N ASP A 243 1.48 20.56 15.08
CA ASP A 243 1.65 19.57 16.15
C ASP A 243 0.40 18.69 16.31
N GLU A 244 -0.80 19.18 16.00
CA GLU A 244 -2.01 18.38 15.96
C GLU A 244 -1.93 17.31 14.85
N GLY A 245 -1.49 17.69 13.66
CA GLY A 245 -1.32 16.76 12.55
C GLY A 245 -0.23 15.72 12.82
N LYS A 246 0.89 16.11 13.44
CA LYS A 246 1.93 15.16 13.88
C LYS A 246 1.41 14.14 14.86
N LYS A 247 0.58 14.55 15.85
CA LYS A 247 -0.08 13.61 16.77
C LYS A 247 -0.97 12.59 16.06
N LYS A 248 -1.65 12.98 14.98
CA LYS A 248 -2.47 12.06 14.17
C LYS A 248 -1.62 11.08 13.36
N LEU A 249 -0.37 11.44 13.04
CA LEU A 249 0.60 10.57 12.34
C LEU A 249 1.30 9.57 13.28
N GLU A 250 1.49 9.91 14.56
CA GLU A 250 2.23 9.06 15.52
C GLU A 250 1.82 7.59 15.52
N PRO A 251 0.51 7.22 15.54
CA PRO A 251 0.11 5.81 15.52
C PRO A 251 0.52 5.09 14.24
N THR A 252 0.64 5.80 13.11
CA THR A 252 1.07 5.23 11.83
C THR A 252 2.57 5.02 11.74
N LYS A 253 3.34 5.66 12.64
CA LYS A 253 4.81 5.74 12.62
C LYS A 253 5.36 6.43 11.36
N TYR A 254 4.55 7.28 10.70
CA TYR A 254 4.96 8.08 9.56
C TYR A 254 5.31 9.50 9.99
N THR A 255 6.21 10.12 9.25
CA THR A 255 6.62 11.51 9.48
C THR A 255 5.82 12.50 8.63
N GLY A 256 4.99 12.02 7.71
CA GLY A 256 4.15 12.83 6.83
C GLY A 256 3.96 12.17 5.47
N PHE A 257 3.33 12.95 4.58
CA PHE A 257 3.08 12.58 3.19
C PHE A 257 3.65 13.65 2.25
N GLU A 258 3.93 13.25 1.01
CA GLU A 258 4.47 14.15 -0.02
C GLU A 258 3.92 13.81 -1.40
N LYS A 259 3.98 14.78 -2.31
CA LYS A 259 3.64 14.56 -3.72
C LYS A 259 4.65 13.64 -4.37
N TYR A 260 4.19 12.80 -5.28
CA TYR A 260 5.03 11.99 -6.14
C TYR A 260 4.47 12.00 -7.55
N ASP A 261 5.35 11.90 -8.53
CA ASP A 261 4.98 11.89 -9.94
C ASP A 261 4.42 10.52 -10.33
N GLU A 262 3.14 10.48 -10.72
CA GLU A 262 2.45 9.26 -11.16
C GLU A 262 3.12 8.67 -12.41
N ALA A 263 3.64 9.50 -13.33
CA ALA A 263 4.32 9.02 -14.53
C ALA A 263 5.60 8.27 -14.17
N LYS A 264 6.41 8.79 -13.24
CA LYS A 264 7.60 8.07 -12.73
C LYS A 264 7.25 6.74 -12.06
N MET A 265 6.11 6.69 -11.39
CA MET A 265 5.64 5.43 -10.79
C MET A 265 5.25 4.41 -11.86
N LEU A 266 4.62 4.85 -12.97
CA LEU A 266 4.29 3.98 -14.10
C LEU A 266 5.53 3.48 -14.85
N GLU A 267 6.58 4.31 -14.98
CA GLU A 267 7.89 3.90 -15.51
C GLU A 267 8.54 2.78 -14.67
N LEU A 268 8.45 2.89 -13.34
CA LEU A 268 8.88 1.80 -12.44
C LEU A 268 8.08 0.52 -12.67
N GLY A 269 6.82 0.62 -13.06
CA GLY A 269 6.00 -0.53 -13.45
C GLY A 269 6.59 -1.30 -14.62
N ALA A 270 7.04 -0.60 -15.66
CA ALA A 270 7.71 -1.23 -16.80
C ALA A 270 9.01 -1.96 -16.39
N TRP A 271 9.81 -1.36 -15.50
CA TRP A 271 11.00 -2.02 -14.96
C TRP A 271 10.66 -3.26 -14.14
N LEU A 272 9.61 -3.20 -13.32
CA LEU A 272 9.14 -4.34 -12.53
C LEU A 272 8.58 -5.47 -13.43
N GLY A 273 8.18 -5.16 -14.67
CA GLY A 273 7.58 -6.12 -15.60
C GLY A 273 6.04 -6.16 -15.51
N LEU A 274 5.42 -5.02 -15.21
CA LEU A 274 3.96 -4.83 -15.09
C LEU A 274 3.35 -4.20 -16.35
#